data_8cc46424298bff5bb636139260932f64
#
_entry.id   8cc46424298bff5bb636139260932f64
#
_cell.length_a   1.000
_cell.length_b   1.000
_cell.length_c   1.000
_cell.angle_alpha   90.00
_cell.angle_beta   90.00
_cell.angle_gamma   90.00
#
_symmetry.space_group_name_H-M   'P 1'
#
loop_
_entity.id
_entity.type
_entity.pdbx_description
1 polymer ?
#
loop_
_entity_poly.entity_id
_entity_poly.type
_entity_poly.pdbx_seq_one_letter_code
_entity_poly.pdbx_strand_id
1 'polypeptide(L)'
;ANKTNSYSGGSSSGGGSYAPGTPQQNAGSGKQQAVVNACYSTPSPGQNWCAAWVTNVFRNAGVGYFGGNACDMFNAWCYSSDRSALQVGMIVADSSHSGTGAPGLIYGHVGIYVGGGIVMSNEGAITSKSLDSFISFYGTGSGVRWGWLGGIALS
;
A
#
# COMPACT_ATOMS: atom_id res chain seq x y z
N ALA A 1 1.85 5.84 16.51
CA ALA A 1 1.71 6.27 15.96
C ALA A 1 1.12 6.71 15.09
N ASN A 2 0.96 6.77 14.81
CA ASN A 2 0.57 7.10 14.08
C ASN A 2 0.18 7.49 13.47
N LYS A 3 -0.02 7.78 13.25
CA LYS A 3 -0.58 8.16 12.70
C LYS A 3 -0.68 8.62 11.69
N THR A 4 -1.61 8.76 11.50
CA THR A 4 -1.88 9.19 10.26
C THR A 4 -1.08 10.28 9.79
N ASN A 5 -0.82 11.11 10.53
CA ASN A 5 -0.08 12.24 10.09
C ASN A 5 1.39 12.02 10.05
N SER A 6 1.79 10.89 10.45
CA SER A 6 3.22 10.64 10.46
C SER A 6 3.82 10.54 9.08
N TYR A 7 3.00 10.43 8.06
CA TYR A 7 3.55 10.29 6.76
C TYR A 7 3.63 11.60 6.02
N SER A 8 3.26 12.65 6.60
CA SER A 8 3.18 13.87 5.86
C SER A 8 4.49 14.24 5.22
N GLY A 9 5.57 13.94 5.82
CA GLY A 9 6.80 14.31 5.19
C GLY A 9 7.13 13.48 4.01
N GLY A 10 6.57 12.39 3.92
CA GLY A 10 7.02 11.60 2.90
C GLY A 10 6.50 11.84 1.61
N SER A 11 5.79 12.50 1.53
CA SER A 11 5.23 12.55 0.54
C SER A 11 5.50 12.77 -0.66
N SER A 12 5.10 12.60 -1.13
CA SER A 12 4.77 13.01 -2.16
C SER A 12 5.40 13.30 -3.24
N SER A 13 6.32 13.18 -3.30
CA SER A 13 6.83 13.54 -4.35
C SER A 13 6.24 13.12 -5.48
N GLY A 14 6.48 12.73 -6.20
CA GLY A 14 6.13 12.31 -7.30
C GLY A 14 4.87 12.50 -7.84
N GLY A 15 4.17 12.30 -7.75
CA GLY A 15 3.04 12.50 -8.36
C GLY A 15 2.05 13.01 -7.59
N GLY A 16 2.42 13.33 -6.52
CA GLY A 16 1.44 13.70 -5.68
C GLY A 16 0.90 14.99 -5.91
N SER A 17 -0.19 15.08 -6.39
CA SER A 17 -0.82 16.36 -6.58
C SER A 17 -1.74 16.73 -5.45
N TYR A 18 -1.83 15.93 -4.43
CA TYR A 18 -2.67 16.25 -3.29
C TYR A 18 -1.85 16.20 -2.01
N ALA A 19 -2.32 16.92 -1.00
CA ALA A 19 -1.62 17.00 0.27
C ALA A 19 -1.74 15.68 1.03
N PRO A 20 -0.68 15.24 1.67
CA PRO A 20 -0.78 14.09 2.56
C PRO A 20 -1.82 14.34 3.63
N GLY A 21 -2.55 13.32 3.97
CA GLY A 21 -3.63 13.44 4.93
C GLY A 21 -4.98 13.74 4.30
N THR A 22 -4.99 13.98 3.00
CA THR A 22 -6.23 14.29 2.28
C THR A 22 -6.61 13.09 1.42
N PRO A 23 -7.79 12.54 1.57
CA PRO A 23 -8.21 11.44 0.73
C PRO A 23 -8.20 11.82 -0.75
N GLN A 24 -7.85 10.88 -1.59
CA GLN A 24 -7.79 11.10 -3.01
C GLN A 24 -9.20 11.35 -3.55
N GLN A 25 -9.39 12.47 -4.19
CA GLN A 25 -10.74 12.84 -4.60
C GLN A 25 -11.26 12.02 -5.77
N ASN A 26 -10.38 11.50 -6.58
CA ASN A 26 -10.79 10.73 -7.75
C ASN A 26 -10.63 9.24 -7.50
N ALA A 27 -10.98 8.80 -6.33
CA ALA A 27 -10.78 7.40 -5.99
C ALA A 27 -11.72 6.46 -6.73
N GLY A 28 -12.78 6.95 -7.31
CA GLY A 28 -13.70 6.10 -8.04
C GLY A 28 -14.88 5.69 -7.19
N SER A 29 -15.10 4.39 -7.02
CA SER A 29 -16.27 3.89 -6.30
C SER A 29 -16.23 4.22 -4.82
N GLY A 30 -17.37 4.04 -4.16
CA GLY A 30 -17.45 4.22 -2.70
C GLY A 30 -16.51 3.28 -1.94
N LYS A 31 -16.30 2.07 -2.42
CA LYS A 31 -15.40 1.12 -1.76
C LYS A 31 -13.94 1.55 -1.93
N GLN A 32 -13.57 2.04 -3.09
CA GLN A 32 -12.22 2.57 -3.29
C GLN A 32 -11.97 3.76 -2.37
N GLN A 33 -12.93 4.67 -2.28
CA GLN A 33 -12.81 5.82 -1.39
C GLN A 33 -12.73 5.39 0.07
N ALA A 34 -13.49 4.37 0.46
CA ALA A 34 -13.45 3.86 1.84
C ALA A 34 -12.05 3.32 2.18
N VAL A 35 -11.42 2.61 1.26
CA VAL A 35 -10.06 2.13 1.47
C VAL A 35 -9.08 3.29 1.59
N VAL A 36 -9.18 4.28 0.73
CA VAL A 36 -8.31 5.47 0.80
C VAL A 36 -8.50 6.18 2.15
N ASN A 37 -9.74 6.40 2.56
CA ASN A 37 -10.02 7.03 3.85
C ASN A 37 -9.42 6.23 5.00
N ALA A 38 -9.54 4.91 4.94
CA ALA A 38 -8.99 4.05 5.98
C ALA A 38 -7.46 4.08 6.00
N CYS A 39 -6.81 4.28 4.86
CA CYS A 39 -5.36 4.47 4.83
C CYS A 39 -4.94 5.66 5.69
N TYR A 40 -5.69 6.74 5.64
CA TYR A 40 -5.37 7.94 6.40
C TYR A 40 -5.73 7.84 7.87
N SER A 41 -6.63 6.94 8.24
CA SER A 41 -7.11 6.85 9.62
C SER A 41 -6.61 5.63 10.38
N THR A 42 -5.95 4.69 9.72
CA THR A 42 -5.48 3.47 10.37
C THR A 42 -4.04 3.68 10.84
N PRO A 43 -3.79 3.61 12.15
CA PRO A 43 -2.44 3.85 12.65
C PRO A 43 -1.50 2.70 12.32
N SER A 44 -0.21 3.00 12.40
CA SER A 44 0.82 1.98 12.25
C SER A 44 0.77 0.98 13.39
N PRO A 45 0.74 -0.31 13.12
CA PRO A 45 0.85 -1.32 14.17
C PRO A 45 2.28 -1.54 14.66
N GLY A 46 3.25 -0.84 14.08
CA GLY A 46 4.63 -0.98 14.46
C GLY A 46 5.53 -1.32 13.29
N GLN A 47 6.83 -1.34 13.55
CA GLN A 47 7.80 -1.66 12.54
C GLN A 47 7.71 -3.13 12.14
N ASN A 48 7.94 -3.43 10.87
CA ASN A 48 7.89 -4.78 10.31
C ASN A 48 6.48 -5.37 10.21
N TRP A 49 5.45 -4.56 10.39
CA TRP A 49 4.07 -4.99 10.29
C TRP A 49 3.37 -4.34 9.10
N CYS A 50 4.01 -4.36 7.94
CA CYS A 50 3.43 -3.73 6.75
C CYS A 50 2.14 -4.42 6.30
N ALA A 51 2.13 -5.74 6.29
CA ALA A 51 0.94 -6.48 5.88
C ALA A 51 -0.16 -6.38 6.93
N ALA A 52 0.19 -6.31 8.21
CA ALA A 52 -0.82 -6.14 9.25
C ALA A 52 -1.52 -4.79 9.11
N TRP A 53 -0.79 -3.76 8.74
CA TRP A 53 -1.42 -2.46 8.48
C TRP A 53 -2.41 -2.55 7.32
N VAL A 54 -2.01 -3.18 6.23
CA VAL A 54 -2.90 -3.37 5.08
C VAL A 54 -4.16 -4.14 5.50
N THR A 55 -3.99 -5.22 6.26
CA THR A 55 -5.12 -5.98 6.78
C THR A 55 -6.05 -5.10 7.58
N ASN A 56 -5.49 -4.26 8.46
CA ASN A 56 -6.29 -3.37 9.30
C ASN A 56 -7.02 -2.31 8.47
N VAL A 57 -6.37 -1.77 7.45
CA VAL A 57 -7.00 -0.79 6.56
C VAL A 57 -8.24 -1.40 5.90
N PHE A 58 -8.10 -2.58 5.32
CA PHE A 58 -9.22 -3.20 4.61
C PHE A 58 -10.34 -3.60 5.56
N ARG A 59 -10.00 -4.05 6.77
CA ARG A 59 -11.01 -4.33 7.79
C ARG A 59 -11.74 -3.04 8.18
N ASN A 60 -11.01 -1.98 8.42
CA ASN A 60 -11.61 -0.69 8.80
C ASN A 60 -12.45 -0.08 7.67
N ALA A 61 -12.10 -0.39 6.44
CA ALA A 61 -12.87 0.06 5.28
C ALA A 61 -14.13 -0.78 5.04
N GLY A 62 -14.30 -1.85 5.81
CA GLY A 62 -15.50 -2.70 5.64
C GLY A 62 -15.41 -3.66 4.46
N VAL A 63 -14.21 -3.88 3.91
CA VAL A 63 -14.07 -4.80 2.78
C VAL A 63 -13.95 -6.24 3.24
N GLY A 64 -13.17 -6.48 4.29
CA GLY A 64 -12.99 -7.82 4.80
C GLY A 64 -11.68 -7.97 5.53
N TYR A 65 -11.42 -9.18 6.02
CA TYR A 65 -10.19 -9.49 6.73
C TYR A 65 -9.35 -10.45 5.91
N PHE A 66 -8.16 -10.02 5.55
CA PHE A 66 -7.24 -10.83 4.76
C PHE A 66 -5.86 -10.74 5.41
N GLY A 67 -5.43 -11.85 6.02
CA GLY A 67 -4.17 -11.89 6.74
C GLY A 67 -3.01 -12.33 5.86
N GLY A 68 -1.91 -12.63 6.52
CA GLY A 68 -0.69 -13.11 5.87
C GLY A 68 0.38 -12.05 5.82
N ASN A 69 1.53 -12.43 5.30
CA ASN A 69 2.66 -11.53 5.09
C ASN A 69 2.57 -10.90 3.70
N ALA A 70 3.41 -9.91 3.46
CA ALA A 70 3.42 -9.26 2.15
C ALA A 70 3.71 -10.26 1.02
N CYS A 71 4.63 -11.20 1.25
CA CYS A 71 4.93 -12.23 0.24
C CYS A 71 3.72 -13.11 -0.05
N ASP A 72 2.91 -13.40 0.96
CA ASP A 72 1.69 -14.18 0.77
C ASP A 72 0.67 -13.40 -0.06
N MET A 73 0.52 -12.12 0.23
CA MET A 73 -0.39 -11.25 -0.53
C MET A 73 0.08 -11.08 -1.96
N PHE A 74 1.38 -10.93 -2.16
CA PHE A 74 1.98 -10.83 -3.49
C PHE A 74 1.64 -12.08 -4.32
N ASN A 75 1.90 -13.24 -3.75
CA ASN A 75 1.71 -14.49 -4.46
C ASN A 75 0.24 -14.80 -4.74
N ALA A 76 -0.63 -14.41 -3.83
CA ALA A 76 -2.05 -14.73 -3.96
C ALA A 76 -2.79 -13.75 -4.87
N TRP A 77 -2.47 -12.47 -4.80
CA TRP A 77 -3.35 -11.46 -5.39
C TRP A 77 -2.68 -10.42 -6.29
N CYS A 78 -1.35 -10.36 -6.34
CA CYS A 78 -0.65 -9.37 -7.17
C CYS A 78 -0.09 -10.06 -8.40
N TYR A 79 -0.72 -9.80 -9.53
CA TYR A 79 -0.34 -10.52 -10.76
C TYR A 79 -0.03 -9.60 -11.93
N SER A 80 -0.09 -8.30 -11.75
CA SER A 80 0.16 -7.35 -12.83
C SER A 80 1.23 -6.34 -12.42
N SER A 81 2.08 -5.98 -13.35
CA SER A 81 2.97 -4.84 -13.24
C SER A 81 2.66 -3.78 -14.29
N ASP A 82 1.54 -3.92 -14.97
CA ASP A 82 1.11 -2.98 -15.98
C ASP A 82 0.46 -1.78 -15.30
N ARG A 83 1.05 -0.62 -15.50
CA ARG A 83 0.56 0.61 -14.86
C ARG A 83 -0.85 0.96 -15.29
N SER A 84 -1.24 0.59 -16.51
CA SER A 84 -2.59 0.86 -16.96
C SER A 84 -3.64 0.03 -16.24
N ALA A 85 -3.24 -1.04 -15.59
CA ALA A 85 -4.14 -1.88 -14.81
C ALA A 85 -4.22 -1.47 -13.35
N LEU A 86 -3.37 -0.56 -12.89
CA LEU A 86 -3.34 -0.17 -11.49
C LEU A 86 -4.53 0.72 -11.17
N GLN A 87 -5.30 0.33 -10.15
CA GLN A 87 -6.48 1.09 -9.74
C GLN A 87 -6.38 1.44 -8.27
N VAL A 88 -7.03 2.54 -7.90
CA VAL A 88 -7.10 2.98 -6.51
C VAL A 88 -7.70 1.87 -5.65
N GLY A 89 -7.04 1.60 -4.53
CA GLY A 89 -7.45 0.54 -3.62
C GLY A 89 -6.77 -0.79 -3.85
N MET A 90 -6.02 -0.94 -4.93
CA MET A 90 -5.21 -2.14 -5.11
C MET A 90 -4.03 -2.16 -4.15
N ILE A 91 -3.64 -3.34 -3.73
CA ILE A 91 -2.38 -3.50 -3.02
C ILE A 91 -1.23 -3.55 -4.02
N VAL A 92 -0.10 -3.02 -3.59
CA VAL A 92 1.15 -2.95 -4.36
C VAL A 92 2.21 -3.62 -3.50
N ALA A 93 2.79 -4.69 -3.98
CA ALA A 93 3.62 -5.53 -3.13
C ALA A 93 4.81 -6.11 -3.87
N ASP A 94 5.79 -6.56 -3.09
CA ASP A 94 6.86 -7.46 -3.53
C ASP A 94 6.92 -8.64 -2.57
N SER A 95 7.52 -9.73 -3.01
CA SER A 95 7.69 -10.90 -2.15
C SER A 95 9.09 -10.97 -1.55
N SER A 96 10.04 -10.22 -2.08
CA SER A 96 11.41 -10.19 -1.58
C SER A 96 12.13 -8.97 -2.15
N HIS A 97 12.79 -8.23 -1.28
CA HIS A 97 13.61 -7.09 -1.69
C HIS A 97 14.81 -6.97 -0.75
N SER A 98 15.88 -6.30 -1.21
CA SER A 98 17.13 -6.29 -0.49
C SER A 98 17.35 -5.08 0.41
N GLY A 99 16.50 -4.06 0.33
CA GLY A 99 16.82 -2.78 0.95
C GLY A 99 16.63 -2.70 2.45
N THR A 100 15.94 -3.65 3.07
CA THR A 100 15.58 -3.56 4.48
C THR A 100 16.07 -4.75 5.30
N GLY A 101 17.03 -5.50 4.79
CA GLY A 101 17.60 -6.63 5.53
C GLY A 101 16.74 -7.88 5.47
N ALA A 102 16.91 -8.77 6.43
CA ALA A 102 16.30 -10.09 6.42
C ALA A 102 14.76 -10.06 6.33
N PRO A 103 14.06 -9.20 7.05
CA PRO A 103 12.59 -9.18 6.92
C PRO A 103 12.12 -8.92 5.50
N GLY A 104 12.78 -8.00 4.79
CA GLY A 104 12.43 -7.70 3.42
C GLY A 104 12.72 -8.85 2.47
N LEU A 105 13.84 -9.55 2.70
CA LEU A 105 14.19 -10.69 1.86
C LEU A 105 13.23 -11.86 2.05
N ILE A 106 12.72 -12.03 3.25
CA ILE A 106 11.86 -13.18 3.57
C ILE A 106 10.40 -12.88 3.32
N TYR A 107 9.93 -11.69 3.72
CA TYR A 107 8.51 -11.38 3.77
C TYR A 107 8.05 -10.36 2.75
N GLY A 108 8.97 -9.60 2.15
CA GLY A 108 8.61 -8.55 1.20
C GLY A 108 8.00 -7.34 1.88
N HIS A 109 7.31 -6.52 1.09
CA HIS A 109 6.64 -5.32 1.57
C HIS A 109 5.34 -5.14 0.81
N VAL A 110 4.37 -4.48 1.41
CA VAL A 110 3.09 -4.22 0.76
C VAL A 110 2.56 -2.86 1.19
N GLY A 111 1.97 -2.18 0.24
CA GLY A 111 1.26 -0.93 0.46
C GLY A 111 -0.03 -0.90 -0.34
N ILE A 112 -0.67 0.25 -0.37
CA ILE A 112 -1.95 0.44 -1.02
C ILE A 112 -1.84 1.65 -1.95
N TYR A 113 -2.29 1.48 -3.17
CA TYR A 113 -2.33 2.58 -4.13
C TYR A 113 -3.53 3.48 -3.82
N VAL A 114 -3.26 4.73 -3.54
CA VAL A 114 -4.32 5.67 -3.13
C VAL A 114 -4.66 6.70 -4.20
N GLY A 115 -4.12 6.53 -5.41
CA GLY A 115 -4.36 7.46 -6.49
C GLY A 115 -3.28 8.53 -6.56
N GLY A 116 -3.34 9.34 -7.60
CA GLY A 116 -2.38 10.42 -7.78
C GLY A 116 -0.94 9.97 -7.93
N GLY A 117 -0.71 8.71 -8.27
CA GLY A 117 0.64 8.16 -8.37
C GLY A 117 1.27 7.84 -7.02
N ILE A 118 0.48 7.70 -5.96
CA ILE A 118 1.00 7.55 -4.60
C ILE A 118 0.64 6.18 -4.01
N VAL A 119 1.64 5.56 -3.39
CA VAL A 119 1.46 4.34 -2.60
C VAL A 119 1.69 4.66 -1.14
N MET A 120 0.74 4.30 -0.30
CA MET A 120 0.88 4.43 1.15
C MET A 120 1.22 3.08 1.75
N SER A 121 2.13 3.07 2.71
CA SER A 121 2.50 1.83 3.38
C SER A 121 3.04 2.11 4.77
N ASN A 122 3.11 1.06 5.58
CA ASN A 122 3.70 1.15 6.91
C ASN A 122 5.17 0.77 6.86
N GLU A 123 6.02 1.73 7.13
CA GLU A 123 7.47 1.54 7.20
C GLU A 123 7.97 1.83 8.62
N GLY A 124 7.16 1.49 9.61
CA GLY A 124 7.38 1.87 11.01
C GLY A 124 6.52 3.08 11.37
N ALA A 125 6.34 3.97 10.44
CA ALA A 125 5.33 5.00 10.41
C ALA A 125 4.63 4.87 9.07
N ILE A 126 3.46 5.45 8.95
CA ILE A 126 2.75 5.43 7.67
C ILE A 126 3.40 6.44 6.75
N THR A 127 3.81 5.98 5.57
CA THR A 127 4.50 6.80 4.57
C THR A 127 3.70 6.87 3.29
N SER A 128 3.96 7.91 2.53
CA SER A 128 3.47 8.08 1.17
C SER A 128 4.67 8.20 0.24
N LYS A 129 4.72 7.36 -0.76
CA LYS A 129 5.79 7.40 -1.76
C LYS A 129 5.17 7.45 -3.14
N SER A 130 5.85 8.09 -4.08
CA SER A 130 5.45 7.94 -5.48
C SER A 130 5.57 6.48 -5.88
N LEU A 131 4.77 6.06 -6.84
CA LEU A 131 4.86 4.70 -7.36
C LEU A 131 6.28 4.40 -7.86
N ASP A 132 6.92 5.37 -8.53
CA ASP A 132 8.28 5.18 -9.03
C ASP A 132 9.26 4.95 -7.89
N SER A 133 9.16 5.72 -6.82
CA SER A 133 10.04 5.54 -5.66
C SER A 133 9.77 4.20 -4.97
N PHE A 134 8.52 3.81 -4.87
CA PHE A 134 8.16 2.51 -4.29
C PHE A 134 8.78 1.37 -5.10
N ILE A 135 8.65 1.42 -6.42
CA ILE A 135 9.20 0.40 -7.30
C ILE A 135 10.72 0.37 -7.20
N SER A 136 11.36 1.54 -7.18
CA SER A 136 12.82 1.60 -7.08
C SER A 136 13.33 0.98 -5.80
N PHE A 137 12.67 1.27 -4.70
CA PHE A 137 13.15 0.78 -3.40
C PHE A 137 12.78 -0.68 -3.17
N TYR A 138 11.56 -1.07 -3.48
CA TYR A 138 11.06 -2.40 -3.16
C TYR A 138 11.12 -3.38 -4.33
N GLY A 139 11.51 -2.93 -5.51
CA GLY A 139 11.58 -3.79 -6.68
C GLY A 139 12.91 -4.47 -6.91
N THR A 140 13.77 -4.54 -5.90
CA THR A 140 15.15 -5.02 -6.07
C THR A 140 15.28 -6.54 -6.07
N GLY A 141 14.22 -7.27 -5.81
CA GLY A 141 14.25 -8.73 -5.81
C GLY A 141 13.19 -9.29 -6.72
N SER A 142 12.03 -9.60 -6.16
CA SER A 142 10.93 -10.16 -6.93
C SER A 142 10.34 -9.21 -7.96
N GLY A 143 10.57 -7.92 -7.80
CA GLY A 143 9.84 -6.90 -8.51
C GLY A 143 8.54 -6.58 -7.80
N VAL A 144 7.89 -5.52 -8.23
CA VAL A 144 6.66 -5.02 -7.63
C VAL A 144 5.49 -5.33 -8.55
N ARG A 145 4.41 -5.82 -7.97
CA ARG A 145 3.16 -6.10 -8.68
C ARG A 145 1.98 -5.61 -7.88
N TRP A 146 0.84 -5.54 -8.51
CA TRP A 146 -0.40 -5.08 -7.86
C TRP A 146 -1.60 -5.92 -8.24
N GLY A 147 -2.64 -5.79 -7.43
CA GLY A 147 -3.90 -6.49 -7.62
C GLY A 147 -4.87 -6.20 -6.50
N TRP A 148 -6.04 -6.79 -6.57
CA TRP A 148 -7.08 -6.62 -5.56
C TRP A 148 -6.85 -7.57 -4.39
N LEU A 149 -6.76 -7.03 -3.17
CA LEU A 149 -6.62 -7.86 -1.97
C LEU A 149 -7.82 -8.79 -1.84
N GLY A 150 -7.54 -10.05 -1.58
CA GLY A 150 -8.59 -11.05 -1.49
C GLY A 150 -9.27 -11.38 -2.81
N GLY A 151 -8.79 -10.81 -3.91
CA GLY A 151 -9.45 -10.97 -5.19
C GLY A 151 -10.73 -10.18 -5.32
N ILE A 152 -10.98 -9.24 -4.42
CA ILE A 152 -12.23 -8.47 -4.41
C ILE A 152 -12.02 -7.17 -5.16
N ALA A 153 -12.61 -7.06 -6.33
CA ALA A 153 -12.56 -5.84 -7.10
C ALA A 153 -13.39 -4.77 -6.42
N LEU A 154 -12.80 -3.62 -6.19
CA LEU A 154 -13.49 -2.51 -5.53
C LEU A 154 -14.09 -1.53 -6.53
N SER A 155 -13.68 -1.63 -7.79
CA SER A 155 -14.20 -0.74 -8.84
C SER A 155 -15.46 -1.28 -9.47
#